data_03e262115a5d2717ffe3b55b68f240ac
#
_entry.id   03e262115a5d2717ffe3b55b68f240ac
#
_cell.length_a   1.000
_cell.length_b   1.000
_cell.length_c   1.000
_cell.angle_alpha   90.00
_cell.angle_beta   90.00
_cell.angle_gamma   90.00
#
_symmetry.space_group_name_H-M   'P 1'
#
loop_
_entity.id
_entity.type
_entity.pdbx_description
1 polymer ?
#
loop_
_entity_poly.entity_id
_entity_poly.type
_entity_poly.pdbx_seq_one_letter_code
_entity_poly.pdbx_strand_id
1 'polypeptide(L)'
;MKRLSIIKVAAIVLFAAHCSLSTYAQSSKSILDKAAATITAPQGVKANFKMSATSGSTSGTIAIKGKKFYATTPQATVWFDGKTQWTYMKNNDEVNVSNPTEAQLQAINPYNFIHLYKRGYNYTVNTAGKDYVVHLLANSGERKIKELFVTVDKKNYQPKQVKMLQGKKWTTFDISNIKKDKLADSQFRFNSKDFPKAEIIDLR
;
A
#
# COMPACT_ATOMS: atom_id res chain seq x y z
N MET A 1 -34.77 -29.10 43.43
CA MET A 1 -34.18 -29.36 42.12
C MET A 1 -34.44 -28.24 41.10
N LYS A 2 -34.29 -26.95 41.44
CA LYS A 2 -34.52 -25.81 40.50
C LYS A 2 -33.33 -24.82 40.37
N ARG A 3 -32.20 -25.08 41.03
CA ARG A 3 -31.03 -24.15 40.98
C ARG A 3 -29.93 -24.54 39.98
N LEU A 4 -30.01 -25.71 39.34
CA LEU A 4 -28.98 -26.18 38.38
C LEU A 4 -29.19 -25.69 36.94
N SER A 5 -30.39 -25.22 36.60
CA SER A 5 -30.74 -24.76 35.24
C SER A 5 -30.22 -23.33 34.90
N ILE A 6 -30.11 -22.45 35.91
CA ILE A 6 -29.76 -21.03 35.67
C ILE A 6 -28.27 -20.84 35.36
N ILE A 7 -27.41 -21.67 35.97
CA ILE A 7 -25.96 -21.59 35.76
C ILE A 7 -25.56 -22.06 34.36
N LYS A 8 -26.28 -23.03 33.77
CA LYS A 8 -26.00 -23.53 32.41
C LYS A 8 -26.40 -22.54 31.32
N VAL A 9 -27.44 -21.74 31.54
CA VAL A 9 -27.87 -20.72 30.56
C VAL A 9 -26.94 -19.51 30.56
N ALA A 10 -26.43 -19.09 31.74
CA ALA A 10 -25.46 -17.98 31.84
C ALA A 10 -24.12 -18.31 31.17
N ALA A 11 -23.67 -19.58 31.24
CA ALA A 11 -22.43 -19.99 30.60
C ALA A 11 -22.48 -20.01 29.05
N ILE A 12 -23.67 -20.30 28.49
CA ILE A 12 -23.87 -20.33 27.02
C ILE A 12 -23.95 -18.90 26.46
N VAL A 13 -24.51 -17.95 27.19
CA VAL A 13 -24.59 -16.54 26.74
C VAL A 13 -23.23 -15.84 26.78
N LEU A 14 -22.33 -16.17 27.72
CA LEU A 14 -20.98 -15.60 27.77
C LEU A 14 -20.08 -16.12 26.65
N PHE A 15 -20.32 -17.34 26.13
CA PHE A 15 -19.49 -17.91 25.06
C PHE A 15 -19.82 -17.34 23.66
N ALA A 16 -21.09 -16.89 23.46
CA ALA A 16 -21.53 -16.31 22.18
C ALA A 16 -21.00 -14.88 21.92
N ALA A 17 -20.68 -14.13 22.99
CA ALA A 17 -20.19 -12.75 22.86
C ALA A 17 -18.72 -12.62 22.41
N HIS A 18 -17.91 -13.68 22.51
CA HIS A 18 -16.49 -13.65 22.15
C HIS A 18 -16.20 -14.04 20.70
N CYS A 19 -17.16 -14.62 19.97
CA CYS A 19 -16.99 -15.02 18.56
C CYS A 19 -17.14 -13.89 17.55
N SER A 20 -17.79 -12.77 17.90
CA SER A 20 -18.11 -11.71 16.92
C SER A 20 -16.94 -10.80 16.57
N LEU A 21 -16.00 -10.59 17.47
CA LEU A 21 -14.83 -9.72 17.22
C LEU A 21 -13.81 -10.36 16.28
N SER A 22 -13.67 -11.68 16.32
CA SER A 22 -12.74 -12.42 15.47
C SER A 22 -13.17 -12.43 13.99
N THR A 23 -14.47 -12.39 13.72
CA THR A 23 -15.04 -12.45 12.36
C THR A 23 -14.77 -11.16 11.57
N TYR A 24 -14.81 -10.00 12.22
CA TYR A 24 -14.56 -8.71 11.57
C TYR A 24 -13.08 -8.52 11.23
N ALA A 25 -12.17 -8.90 12.11
CA ALA A 25 -10.72 -8.81 11.85
C ALA A 25 -10.29 -9.74 10.71
N GLN A 26 -10.84 -10.96 10.65
CA GLN A 26 -10.57 -11.92 9.60
C GLN A 26 -11.16 -11.48 8.25
N SER A 27 -12.33 -10.83 8.24
CA SER A 27 -12.92 -10.27 7.02
C SER A 27 -12.11 -9.08 6.49
N SER A 28 -11.64 -8.18 7.35
CA SER A 28 -10.84 -7.02 6.97
C SER A 28 -9.52 -7.44 6.33
N LYS A 29 -8.83 -8.43 6.94
CA LYS A 29 -7.59 -9.00 6.39
C LYS A 29 -7.84 -9.68 5.05
N SER A 30 -8.92 -10.44 4.90
CA SER A 30 -9.29 -11.09 3.64
C SER A 30 -9.53 -10.09 2.51
N ILE A 31 -10.16 -8.94 2.79
CA ILE A 31 -10.35 -7.87 1.82
C ILE A 31 -9.01 -7.31 1.36
N LEU A 32 -8.09 -7.05 2.29
CA LEU A 32 -6.74 -6.56 1.96
C LEU A 32 -5.91 -7.60 1.22
N ASP A 33 -6.01 -8.89 1.57
CA ASP A 33 -5.33 -9.98 0.86
C ASP A 33 -5.81 -10.06 -0.61
N LYS A 34 -7.13 -9.94 -0.83
CA LYS A 34 -7.70 -9.89 -2.19
C LYS A 34 -7.27 -8.64 -2.94
N ALA A 35 -7.28 -7.47 -2.29
CA ALA A 35 -6.80 -6.23 -2.90
C ALA A 35 -5.31 -6.33 -3.29
N ALA A 36 -4.48 -6.88 -2.41
CA ALA A 36 -3.08 -7.14 -2.69
C ALA A 36 -2.90 -8.04 -3.93
N ALA A 37 -3.69 -9.11 -4.05
CA ALA A 37 -3.64 -10.03 -5.20
C ALA A 37 -3.96 -9.34 -6.53
N THR A 38 -4.77 -8.27 -6.55
CA THR A 38 -5.07 -7.54 -7.80
C THR A 38 -3.88 -6.77 -8.35
N ILE A 39 -2.93 -6.39 -7.48
CA ILE A 39 -1.77 -5.54 -7.80
C ILE A 39 -0.43 -6.26 -7.72
N THR A 40 -0.42 -7.57 -7.43
CA THR A 40 0.79 -8.40 -7.35
C THR A 40 0.83 -9.49 -8.42
N ALA A 41 0.22 -9.25 -9.58
CA ALA A 41 0.23 -10.22 -10.68
C ALA A 41 1.67 -10.56 -11.12
N PRO A 42 2.02 -11.85 -11.34
CA PRO A 42 3.39 -12.26 -11.68
C PRO A 42 3.94 -11.62 -12.96
N GLN A 43 3.09 -11.38 -13.96
CA GLN A 43 3.46 -10.70 -15.20
C GLN A 43 3.68 -9.20 -15.02
N GLY A 44 3.13 -8.63 -13.96
CA GLY A 44 3.17 -7.21 -13.63
C GLY A 44 1.82 -6.52 -13.76
N VAL A 45 1.77 -5.31 -13.22
CA VAL A 45 0.59 -4.43 -13.18
C VAL A 45 1.02 -3.00 -13.48
N LYS A 46 0.22 -2.29 -14.26
CA LYS A 46 0.31 -0.83 -14.44
C LYS A 46 -0.91 -0.15 -13.83
N ALA A 47 -0.72 1.06 -13.30
CA ALA A 47 -1.80 1.90 -12.81
C ALA A 47 -1.45 3.39 -12.94
N ASN A 48 -2.46 4.23 -12.88
CA ASN A 48 -2.32 5.66 -12.67
C ASN A 48 -2.49 5.96 -11.18
N PHE A 49 -1.80 7.00 -10.70
CA PHE A 49 -2.00 7.51 -9.36
C PHE A 49 -2.05 9.03 -9.33
N LYS A 50 -2.77 9.56 -8.33
CA LYS A 50 -2.70 10.95 -7.90
C LYS A 50 -2.33 10.94 -6.42
N MET A 51 -1.23 11.58 -6.07
CA MET A 51 -0.81 11.79 -4.69
C MET A 51 -1.19 13.20 -4.27
N SER A 52 -1.80 13.33 -3.09
CA SER A 52 -2.16 14.61 -2.48
C SER A 52 -1.65 14.63 -1.04
N ALA A 53 -0.95 15.69 -0.67
CA ALA A 53 -0.43 15.95 0.68
C ALA A 53 -0.56 17.44 1.00
N THR A 54 -0.29 17.84 2.25
CA THR A 54 -0.30 19.24 2.66
C THR A 54 0.68 20.10 1.84
N SER A 55 1.77 19.49 1.33
CA SER A 55 2.80 20.15 0.52
C SER A 55 2.42 20.32 -0.95
N GLY A 56 1.27 19.80 -1.39
CA GLY A 56 0.83 19.87 -2.78
C GLY A 56 0.34 18.53 -3.31
N SER A 57 0.15 18.47 -4.64
CA SER A 57 -0.29 17.26 -5.32
C SER A 57 0.55 16.99 -6.57
N THR A 58 0.69 15.71 -6.89
CA THR A 58 1.29 15.24 -8.15
C THR A 58 0.52 14.01 -8.66
N SER A 59 0.61 13.76 -9.94
CA SER A 59 0.03 12.57 -10.55
C SER A 59 1.05 11.91 -11.47
N GLY A 60 0.82 10.63 -11.74
CA GLY A 60 1.73 9.88 -12.58
C GLY A 60 1.24 8.48 -12.87
N THR A 61 2.16 7.67 -13.37
CA THR A 61 1.95 6.24 -13.62
C THR A 61 2.92 5.40 -12.82
N ILE A 62 2.50 4.19 -12.50
CA ILE A 62 3.36 3.21 -11.84
C ILE A 62 3.19 1.84 -12.51
N ALA A 63 4.31 1.14 -12.65
CA ALA A 63 4.39 -0.26 -13.04
C ALA A 63 5.03 -1.06 -11.92
N ILE A 64 4.49 -2.24 -11.61
CA ILE A 64 4.94 -3.09 -10.50
C ILE A 64 5.05 -4.53 -10.99
N LYS A 65 6.16 -5.21 -10.60
CA LYS A 65 6.35 -6.64 -10.81
C LYS A 65 7.11 -7.24 -9.64
N GLY A 66 6.43 -8.01 -8.80
CA GLY A 66 6.99 -8.50 -7.55
C GLY A 66 7.42 -7.35 -6.62
N LYS A 67 8.72 -7.28 -6.29
CA LYS A 67 9.30 -6.18 -5.50
C LYS A 67 9.73 -4.98 -6.32
N LYS A 68 9.78 -5.10 -7.67
CA LYS A 68 10.26 -4.08 -8.58
C LYS A 68 9.17 -3.07 -8.88
N PHE A 69 9.55 -1.81 -9.05
CA PHE A 69 8.63 -0.81 -9.55
C PHE A 69 9.33 0.23 -10.44
N TYR A 70 8.53 0.82 -11.30
CA TYR A 70 8.86 1.98 -12.12
C TYR A 70 7.74 2.99 -11.96
N ALA A 71 8.06 4.22 -11.61
CA ALA A 71 7.07 5.28 -11.46
C ALA A 71 7.54 6.55 -12.16
N THR A 72 6.60 7.27 -12.78
CA THR A 72 6.90 8.57 -13.39
C THR A 72 5.86 9.60 -13.01
N THR A 73 6.36 10.81 -12.75
CA THR A 73 5.59 12.04 -12.50
C THR A 73 6.11 13.16 -13.41
N PRO A 74 5.49 14.33 -13.46
CA PRO A 74 6.06 15.49 -14.15
C PRO A 74 7.47 15.86 -13.66
N GLN A 75 7.77 15.67 -12.37
CA GLN A 75 9.02 16.10 -11.73
C GLN A 75 10.12 15.05 -11.72
N ALA A 76 9.75 13.77 -11.64
CA ALA A 76 10.73 12.70 -11.46
C ALA A 76 10.33 11.41 -12.15
N THR A 77 11.33 10.56 -12.41
CA THR A 77 11.15 9.17 -12.78
C THR A 77 11.96 8.29 -11.82
N VAL A 78 11.34 7.25 -11.31
CA VAL A 78 11.94 6.33 -10.33
C VAL A 78 11.94 4.91 -10.86
N TRP A 79 13.06 4.24 -10.80
CA TRP A 79 13.24 2.81 -11.07
C TRP A 79 13.68 2.12 -9.78
N PHE A 80 13.18 0.94 -9.53
CA PHE A 80 13.63 0.07 -8.45
C PHE A 80 13.65 -1.38 -8.91
N ASP A 81 14.81 -2.00 -8.93
CA ASP A 81 14.99 -3.37 -9.43
C ASP A 81 14.83 -4.45 -8.37
N GLY A 82 14.45 -4.06 -7.15
CA GLY A 82 14.34 -4.93 -5.98
C GLY A 82 15.51 -4.76 -4.99
N LYS A 83 16.57 -4.04 -5.36
CA LYS A 83 17.73 -3.71 -4.53
C LYS A 83 18.15 -2.25 -4.66
N THR A 84 18.40 -1.82 -5.89
CA THR A 84 18.86 -0.47 -6.21
C THR A 84 17.71 0.38 -6.72
N GLN A 85 17.67 1.62 -6.26
CA GLN A 85 16.76 2.64 -6.73
C GLN A 85 17.55 3.70 -7.50
N TRP A 86 17.01 4.11 -8.63
CA TRP A 86 17.44 5.26 -9.40
C TRP A 86 16.31 6.28 -9.43
N THR A 87 16.62 7.53 -9.09
CA THR A 87 15.66 8.63 -9.13
C THR A 87 16.19 9.72 -10.03
N TYR A 88 15.61 9.85 -11.21
CA TYR A 88 15.90 10.92 -12.14
C TYR A 88 15.04 12.13 -11.81
N MET A 89 15.70 13.23 -11.48
CA MET A 89 15.08 14.53 -11.21
C MET A 89 15.12 15.36 -12.50
N LYS A 90 13.94 15.57 -13.10
CA LYS A 90 13.82 16.21 -14.42
C LYS A 90 14.21 17.68 -14.46
N ASN A 91 14.21 18.36 -13.28
CA ASN A 91 14.49 19.80 -13.20
C ASN A 91 15.97 20.13 -13.31
N ASN A 92 16.84 19.24 -12.90
CA ASN A 92 18.30 19.47 -12.82
C ASN A 92 19.11 18.40 -13.55
N ASP A 93 18.45 17.48 -14.27
CA ASP A 93 19.10 16.41 -15.03
C ASP A 93 20.00 15.50 -14.16
N GLU A 94 19.59 15.23 -12.91
CA GLU A 94 20.36 14.41 -11.97
C GLU A 94 19.71 13.05 -11.77
N VAL A 95 20.52 12.00 -11.64
CA VAL A 95 20.11 10.65 -11.25
C VAL A 95 20.74 10.27 -9.93
N ASN A 96 19.95 10.24 -8.89
CA ASN A 96 20.37 9.74 -7.59
C ASN A 96 20.26 8.21 -7.54
N VAL A 97 21.35 7.52 -7.20
CA VAL A 97 21.43 6.07 -7.06
C VAL A 97 21.55 5.70 -5.60
N SER A 98 20.69 4.84 -5.10
CA SER A 98 20.68 4.42 -3.69
C SER A 98 20.23 2.98 -3.51
N ASN A 99 20.52 2.38 -2.34
CA ASN A 99 19.96 1.12 -1.89
C ASN A 99 19.03 1.41 -0.70
N PRO A 100 17.76 1.72 -0.93
CA PRO A 100 16.86 2.15 0.11
C PRO A 100 16.54 1.02 1.09
N THR A 101 16.44 1.36 2.37
CA THR A 101 15.93 0.47 3.40
C THR A 101 14.43 0.20 3.19
N GLU A 102 13.89 -0.88 3.76
CA GLU A 102 12.45 -1.15 3.72
C GLU A 102 11.62 0.04 4.25
N ALA A 103 12.11 0.73 5.28
CA ALA A 103 11.44 1.89 5.85
C ALA A 103 11.39 3.09 4.88
N GLN A 104 12.42 3.27 4.05
CA GLN A 104 12.45 4.30 3.01
C GLN A 104 11.53 3.92 1.85
N LEU A 105 11.55 2.65 1.42
CA LEU A 105 10.64 2.14 0.39
C LEU A 105 9.17 2.30 0.78
N GLN A 106 8.85 2.11 2.07
CA GLN A 106 7.49 2.30 2.58
C GLN A 106 6.96 3.73 2.40
N ALA A 107 7.83 4.71 2.45
CA ALA A 107 7.45 6.11 2.29
C ALA A 107 7.21 6.53 0.82
N ILE A 108 7.83 5.83 -0.13
CA ILE A 108 7.87 6.23 -1.55
C ILE A 108 6.89 5.43 -2.41
N ASN A 109 6.64 4.18 -2.04
CA ASN A 109 5.81 3.28 -2.84
C ASN A 109 4.40 3.17 -2.25
N PRO A 110 3.36 3.74 -2.90
CA PRO A 110 1.99 3.69 -2.42
C PRO A 110 1.43 2.26 -2.32
N TYR A 111 2.05 1.29 -3.00
CA TYR A 111 1.65 -0.11 -2.93
C TYR A 111 2.26 -0.88 -1.76
N ASN A 112 3.15 -0.25 -0.98
CA ASN A 112 3.70 -0.90 0.21
C ASN A 112 2.66 -1.17 1.30
N PHE A 113 1.44 -0.58 1.23
CA PHE A 113 0.36 -0.97 2.12
C PHE A 113 0.09 -2.48 2.09
N ILE A 114 0.33 -3.15 0.95
CA ILE A 114 0.17 -4.62 0.81
C ILE A 114 1.13 -5.43 1.69
N HIS A 115 2.20 -4.81 2.16
CA HIS A 115 3.14 -5.42 3.10
C HIS A 115 2.92 -4.93 4.53
N LEU A 116 2.50 -3.66 4.67
CA LEU A 116 2.29 -3.01 5.97
C LEU A 116 1.19 -3.67 6.79
N TYR A 117 0.06 -4.01 6.17
CA TYR A 117 -1.09 -4.53 6.91
C TYR A 117 -0.86 -5.90 7.55
N LYS A 118 0.13 -6.67 7.09
CA LYS A 118 0.33 -8.05 7.56
C LYS A 118 0.70 -8.17 9.03
N ARG A 119 1.32 -7.14 9.62
CA ARG A 119 1.77 -7.14 11.02
C ARG A 119 1.71 -5.75 11.63
N GLY A 120 1.26 -5.68 12.89
CA GLY A 120 1.38 -4.50 13.73
C GLY A 120 0.30 -3.45 13.53
N TYR A 121 -0.87 -3.86 13.03
CA TYR A 121 -2.06 -3.03 12.93
C TYR A 121 -3.29 -3.78 13.42
N ASN A 122 -4.18 -3.05 14.05
CA ASN A 122 -5.56 -3.46 14.30
C ASN A 122 -6.42 -3.04 13.12
N TYR A 123 -7.43 -3.83 12.79
CA TYR A 123 -8.25 -3.62 11.59
C TYR A 123 -9.71 -3.42 11.96
N THR A 124 -10.35 -2.47 11.28
CA THR A 124 -11.81 -2.40 11.18
C THR A 124 -12.20 -2.26 9.72
N VAL A 125 -13.40 -2.67 9.36
CA VAL A 125 -13.95 -2.50 8.02
C VAL A 125 -15.31 -1.87 8.09
N ASN A 126 -15.51 -0.85 7.26
CA ASN A 126 -16.80 -0.23 7.00
C ASN A 126 -17.15 -0.37 5.52
N THR A 127 -18.41 -0.19 5.19
CA THR A 127 -18.89 -0.17 3.83
C THR A 127 -19.32 1.23 3.45
N ALA A 128 -18.84 1.74 2.33
CA ALA A 128 -19.22 3.03 1.77
C ALA A 128 -19.71 2.84 0.33
N GLY A 129 -21.01 2.73 0.16
CA GLY A 129 -21.63 2.47 -1.15
C GLY A 129 -21.10 1.17 -1.78
N LYS A 130 -20.38 1.33 -2.92
CA LYS A 130 -19.79 0.22 -3.69
C LYS A 130 -18.41 -0.21 -3.19
N ASP A 131 -17.91 0.36 -2.10
CA ASP A 131 -16.56 0.15 -1.61
C ASP A 131 -16.53 -0.41 -0.19
N TYR A 132 -15.48 -1.15 0.12
CA TYR A 132 -15.00 -1.40 1.48
C TYR A 132 -14.01 -0.30 1.85
N VAL A 133 -14.09 0.18 3.08
CA VAL A 133 -13.08 1.07 3.67
C VAL A 133 -12.45 0.32 4.85
N VAL A 134 -11.26 -0.19 4.64
CA VAL A 134 -10.50 -0.87 5.69
C VAL A 134 -9.64 0.17 6.39
N HIS A 135 -9.87 0.33 7.69
CA HIS A 135 -9.11 1.19 8.57
C HIS A 135 -8.09 0.34 9.34
N LEU A 136 -6.84 0.78 9.33
CA LEU A 136 -5.73 0.15 10.02
C LEU A 136 -5.14 1.16 11.01
N LEU A 137 -5.12 0.80 12.28
CA LEU A 137 -4.51 1.58 13.35
C LEU A 137 -3.29 0.85 13.88
N ALA A 138 -2.15 1.52 13.93
CA ALA A 138 -0.91 0.94 14.46
C ALA A 138 -1.09 0.54 15.92
N ASN A 139 -0.68 -0.68 16.27
CA ASN A 139 -0.74 -1.21 17.63
C ASN A 139 0.46 -0.78 18.51
N SER A 140 1.42 -0.04 17.94
CA SER A 140 2.57 0.52 18.64
C SER A 140 2.83 1.96 18.21
N GLY A 141 3.19 2.81 19.18
CA GLY A 141 3.58 4.20 18.94
C GLY A 141 4.89 4.37 18.15
N GLU A 142 5.70 3.32 18.00
CA GLU A 142 6.98 3.38 17.28
C GLU A 142 6.84 3.31 15.75
N ARG A 143 5.66 2.89 15.26
CA ARG A 143 5.46 2.79 13.81
C ARG A 143 5.46 4.16 13.15
N LYS A 144 6.19 4.28 12.03
CA LYS A 144 6.24 5.52 11.25
C LYS A 144 4.87 5.87 10.66
N ILE A 145 4.14 4.88 10.15
CA ILE A 145 2.76 5.05 9.68
C ILE A 145 1.84 4.68 10.84
N LYS A 146 1.10 5.66 11.35
CA LYS A 146 0.22 5.52 12.52
C LYS A 146 -1.13 4.96 12.16
N GLU A 147 -1.62 5.36 10.99
CA GLU A 147 -2.98 5.10 10.58
C GLU A 147 -3.08 5.02 9.05
N LEU A 148 -3.88 4.08 8.55
CA LEU A 148 -4.17 3.95 7.13
C LEU A 148 -5.66 3.70 6.91
N PHE A 149 -6.17 4.24 5.81
CA PHE A 149 -7.45 3.87 5.23
C PHE A 149 -7.20 3.33 3.83
N VAL A 150 -7.72 2.14 3.55
CA VAL A 150 -7.64 1.52 2.21
C VAL A 150 -9.05 1.34 1.69
N THR A 151 -9.39 2.09 0.65
CA THR A 151 -10.66 1.97 -0.06
C THR A 151 -10.52 0.95 -1.18
N VAL A 152 -11.39 -0.06 -1.17
CA VAL A 152 -11.34 -1.23 -2.06
C VAL A 152 -12.70 -1.42 -2.72
N ASP A 153 -12.74 -1.55 -4.03
CA ASP A 153 -13.96 -1.84 -4.78
C ASP A 153 -14.52 -3.22 -4.42
N LYS A 154 -15.81 -3.29 -4.07
CA LYS A 154 -16.48 -4.55 -3.66
C LYS A 154 -16.56 -5.59 -4.78
N LYS A 155 -16.64 -5.15 -6.05
CA LYS A 155 -16.87 -6.03 -7.19
C LYS A 155 -15.61 -6.78 -7.62
N ASN A 156 -14.48 -6.07 -7.67
CA ASN A 156 -13.23 -6.60 -8.23
C ASN A 156 -12.04 -6.58 -7.26
N TYR A 157 -12.25 -6.10 -6.03
CA TYR A 157 -11.24 -5.94 -5.00
C TYR A 157 -10.04 -5.04 -5.40
N GLN A 158 -10.18 -4.21 -6.43
CA GLN A 158 -9.14 -3.25 -6.78
C GLN A 158 -9.07 -2.13 -5.75
N PRO A 159 -7.88 -1.77 -5.24
CA PRO A 159 -7.71 -0.61 -4.39
C PRO A 159 -7.94 0.66 -5.19
N LYS A 160 -8.76 1.58 -4.67
CA LYS A 160 -9.07 2.88 -5.26
C LYS A 160 -8.33 4.02 -4.59
N GLN A 161 -8.13 3.91 -3.28
CA GLN A 161 -7.47 4.96 -2.51
C GLN A 161 -6.71 4.35 -1.34
N VAL A 162 -5.55 4.93 -1.05
CA VAL A 162 -4.79 4.68 0.18
C VAL A 162 -4.51 6.03 0.83
N LYS A 163 -4.99 6.22 2.07
CA LYS A 163 -4.74 7.42 2.87
C LYS A 163 -3.90 7.03 4.07
N MET A 164 -2.78 7.70 4.29
CA MET A 164 -1.79 7.35 5.32
C MET A 164 -1.47 8.55 6.21
N LEU A 165 -1.40 8.30 7.53
CA LEU A 165 -0.89 9.25 8.52
C LEU A 165 0.54 8.89 8.90
N GLN A 166 1.48 9.77 8.58
CA GLN A 166 2.88 9.67 8.99
C GLN A 166 3.26 10.89 9.83
N GLY A 167 3.61 10.67 11.09
CA GLY A 167 3.75 11.75 12.05
C GLY A 167 2.42 12.49 12.23
N LYS A 168 2.34 13.73 11.79
CA LYS A 168 1.13 14.57 11.78
C LYS A 168 0.62 14.87 10.36
N LYS A 169 1.22 14.27 9.33
CA LYS A 169 0.92 14.57 7.93
C LYS A 169 0.12 13.46 7.29
N TRP A 170 -0.98 13.82 6.66
CA TRP A 170 -1.75 12.93 5.81
C TRP A 170 -1.25 12.98 4.37
N THR A 171 -1.14 11.80 3.77
CA THR A 171 -0.92 11.64 2.33
C THR A 171 -1.99 10.73 1.78
N THR A 172 -2.62 11.13 0.69
CA THR A 172 -3.65 10.37 -0.01
C THR A 172 -3.14 9.99 -1.39
N PHE A 173 -3.29 8.73 -1.76
CA PHE A 173 -3.05 8.20 -3.10
C PHE A 173 -4.38 7.72 -3.67
N ASP A 174 -4.87 8.38 -4.70
CA ASP A 174 -5.97 7.89 -5.53
C ASP A 174 -5.38 7.03 -6.64
N ILE A 175 -5.95 5.85 -6.85
CA ILE A 175 -5.43 4.82 -7.76
C ILE A 175 -6.50 4.53 -8.79
N SER A 176 -6.10 4.47 -10.06
CA SER A 176 -7.02 4.22 -11.16
C SER A 176 -6.35 3.44 -12.30
N ASN A 177 -7.15 2.95 -13.25
CA ASN A 177 -6.67 2.26 -14.46
C ASN A 177 -5.71 1.09 -14.17
N ILE A 178 -6.00 0.32 -13.12
CA ILE A 178 -5.21 -0.87 -12.78
C ILE A 178 -5.39 -1.91 -13.90
N LYS A 179 -4.29 -2.28 -14.56
CA LYS A 179 -4.25 -3.26 -15.64
C LYS A 179 -3.09 -4.22 -15.47
N LYS A 180 -3.35 -5.51 -15.68
CA LYS A 180 -2.28 -6.52 -15.80
C LYS A 180 -1.56 -6.32 -17.13
N ASP A 181 -0.22 -6.43 -17.11
CA ASP A 181 0.61 -6.25 -18.31
C ASP A 181 1.85 -7.17 -18.22
N LYS A 182 2.37 -7.59 -19.38
CA LYS A 182 3.63 -8.34 -19.45
C LYS A 182 4.80 -7.36 -19.39
N LEU A 183 5.36 -7.18 -18.19
CA LEU A 183 6.43 -6.23 -17.94
C LEU A 183 7.79 -6.93 -18.05
N ALA A 184 8.66 -6.41 -18.91
CA ALA A 184 10.06 -6.84 -18.98
C ALA A 184 10.83 -6.36 -17.74
N ASP A 185 11.78 -7.15 -17.27
CA ASP A 185 12.59 -6.80 -16.09
C ASP A 185 13.48 -5.58 -16.33
N SER A 186 13.87 -5.31 -17.60
CA SER A 186 14.60 -4.13 -18.00
C SER A 186 13.87 -2.81 -17.74
N GLN A 187 12.53 -2.81 -17.69
CA GLN A 187 11.74 -1.61 -17.38
C GLN A 187 11.97 -1.07 -15.96
N PHE A 188 12.50 -1.90 -15.06
CA PHE A 188 12.71 -1.57 -13.66
C PHE A 188 14.14 -1.15 -13.35
N ARG A 189 14.97 -0.94 -14.38
CA ARG A 189 16.36 -0.50 -14.26
C ARG A 189 16.57 0.77 -15.06
N PHE A 190 17.34 1.68 -14.47
CA PHE A 190 17.82 2.84 -15.17
C PHE A 190 18.85 2.44 -16.24
N ASN A 191 18.75 3.04 -17.41
CA ASN A 191 19.72 2.91 -18.48
C ASN A 191 20.33 4.28 -18.79
N SER A 192 21.61 4.47 -18.50
CA SER A 192 22.30 5.75 -18.70
C SER A 192 22.36 6.21 -20.15
N LYS A 193 22.25 5.27 -21.11
CA LYS A 193 22.22 5.63 -22.53
C LYS A 193 21.01 6.45 -22.93
N ASP A 194 19.90 6.31 -22.19
CA ASP A 194 18.66 7.05 -22.45
C ASP A 194 18.71 8.47 -21.83
N PHE A 195 19.73 8.74 -21.01
CA PHE A 195 19.93 10.00 -20.27
C PHE A 195 21.40 10.48 -20.38
N PRO A 196 21.91 10.78 -21.59
CA PRO A 196 23.34 11.03 -21.81
C PRO A 196 23.86 12.32 -21.17
N LYS A 197 22.97 13.21 -20.73
CA LYS A 197 23.32 14.48 -20.07
C LYS A 197 23.16 14.43 -18.55
N ALA A 198 22.54 13.38 -18.04
CA ALA A 198 22.23 13.32 -16.62
C ALA A 198 23.48 13.09 -15.78
N GLU A 199 23.65 13.89 -14.74
CA GLU A 199 24.66 13.67 -13.71
C GLU A 199 24.24 12.51 -12.82
N ILE A 200 25.14 11.54 -12.63
CA ILE A 200 24.85 10.36 -11.79
C ILE A 200 25.50 10.54 -10.43
N ILE A 201 24.67 10.67 -9.39
CA ILE A 201 25.10 10.82 -8.01
C ILE A 201 24.88 9.49 -7.30
N ASP A 202 25.96 8.74 -7.02
CA ASP A 202 25.91 7.45 -6.34
C ASP A 202 25.98 7.64 -4.82
N LEU A 203 24.86 7.31 -4.16
CA LEU A 203 24.65 7.44 -2.70
C LEU A 203 24.66 6.08 -1.97
N ARG A 204 25.14 5.01 -2.63
CA ARG A 204 25.13 3.66 -2.05
C ARG A 204 26.28 3.44 -1.06
#